data_5572011801e5a01dfcf9dbcc9def81d5
#
_entry.id   5572011801e5a01dfcf9dbcc9def81d5
#
_cell.length_a   1.000
_cell.length_b   1.000
_cell.length_c   1.000
_cell.angle_alpha   90.00
_cell.angle_beta   90.00
_cell.angle_gamma   90.00
#
_symmetry.space_group_name_H-M   'P 1'
#
loop_
_entity.id
_entity.type
_entity.pdbx_description
1 polymer ?
#
loop_
_entity_poly.entity_id
_entity_poly.type
_entity_poly.pdbx_seq_one_letter_code
_entity_poly.pdbx_strand_id
1 'polypeptide(L)'
;MTHAKTDSLPLTLNTSITEMKISRILDTLEESSFPHFSLSLSNANILFFIMFFLFCLRSHSTVTPSVPKAAVKTAVSKDLTGRHLDIPEVTKWFAKVLQYNVPGGKKNRGLAVVSAYQILTPPEKQTEADIRMAHILGWCVEMFRLTEIRRPCWYQLEEVGTSQAINDGILLEQGIYQILRRHCKNQPYYLDLLELFHDVSETMQQQRYTPHAMFINTRFRLDKFTMDRYNAIVKYKTAYYSFHLPIAIAMYMVGINDQEIHRQAKIILLEMGHFFQVQDDFLDCYGEPEITGKIGTDIEDGKCSWLAVVALQRATPSQRALLEQCYGYNDPEKVAAVKQVYQQLGLPQIYSRYEEDSYNLISTHIQQLSTTRGLHHELFFKVLEKIYRRES
;
A
#
# COMPACT_ATOMS: atom_id res chain seq x y z
N MET A 1 -58.42 10.97 -33.75
CA MET A 1 -59.13 10.57 -32.51
C MET A 1 -58.86 9.14 -32.28
N THR A 2 -58.00 8.80 -31.31
CA THR A 2 -58.05 7.62 -30.42
C THR A 2 -56.76 7.63 -29.61
N HIS A 3 -56.92 7.86 -28.30
CA HIS A 3 -55.88 7.78 -27.28
C HIS A 3 -55.47 6.34 -27.05
N ALA A 4 -54.17 6.03 -27.04
CA ALA A 4 -53.62 4.82 -26.46
C ALA A 4 -52.98 5.16 -25.12
N LYS A 5 -53.50 4.57 -24.03
CA LYS A 5 -52.97 4.57 -22.69
C LYS A 5 -51.76 3.67 -22.64
N THR A 6 -50.67 4.17 -22.05
CA THR A 6 -49.52 3.38 -21.65
C THR A 6 -49.68 2.99 -20.17
N ASP A 7 -49.91 1.71 -19.92
CA ASP A 7 -49.92 1.11 -18.58
C ASP A 7 -48.50 0.89 -18.11
N SER A 8 -48.15 1.49 -16.97
CA SER A 8 -46.92 1.28 -16.24
C SER A 8 -47.09 0.05 -15.34
N LEU A 9 -46.29 -1.01 -15.56
CA LEU A 9 -46.14 -2.18 -14.66
C LEU A 9 -45.12 -1.88 -13.56
N PRO A 10 -45.34 -2.28 -12.31
CA PRO A 10 -44.43 -1.98 -11.21
C PRO A 10 -43.26 -2.97 -11.13
N LEU A 11 -42.07 -2.41 -10.99
CA LEU A 11 -40.78 -3.08 -10.75
C LEU A 11 -40.63 -3.52 -9.27
N THR A 12 -41.27 -4.61 -8.85
CA THR A 12 -41.14 -5.13 -7.47
C THR A 12 -40.85 -6.63 -7.34
N LEU A 13 -40.26 -7.26 -8.36
CA LEU A 13 -40.13 -8.75 -8.37
C LEU A 13 -38.65 -9.27 -8.42
N ASN A 14 -37.62 -8.44 -8.20
CA ASN A 14 -36.23 -8.95 -8.34
C ASN A 14 -35.37 -8.94 -7.07
N THR A 15 -35.87 -8.44 -5.94
CA THR A 15 -35.13 -8.44 -4.66
C THR A 15 -35.19 -9.79 -3.92
N SER A 16 -36.30 -10.48 -3.97
CA SER A 16 -36.48 -11.75 -3.22
C SER A 16 -35.67 -12.93 -3.78
N ILE A 17 -35.43 -12.98 -5.09
CA ILE A 17 -34.65 -14.06 -5.74
C ILE A 17 -33.15 -13.90 -5.44
N THR A 18 -32.69 -12.68 -5.28
CA THR A 18 -31.30 -12.37 -4.96
C THR A 18 -31.00 -12.68 -3.49
N GLU A 19 -31.91 -12.37 -2.58
CA GLU A 19 -31.78 -12.70 -1.15
C GLU A 19 -31.83 -14.21 -0.88
N MET A 20 -32.71 -14.95 -1.56
CA MET A 20 -32.79 -16.41 -1.44
C MET A 20 -31.54 -17.14 -1.98
N LYS A 21 -30.87 -16.59 -3.01
CA LYS A 21 -29.60 -17.13 -3.50
C LYS A 21 -28.41 -16.82 -2.56
N ILE A 22 -28.47 -15.69 -1.87
CA ILE A 22 -27.46 -15.28 -0.88
C ILE A 22 -27.57 -16.13 0.39
N SER A 23 -28.78 -16.41 0.88
CA SER A 23 -29.00 -17.30 2.02
C SER A 23 -28.44 -18.68 1.75
N ARG A 24 -28.74 -19.32 0.62
CA ARG A 24 -28.21 -20.63 0.26
C ARG A 24 -26.70 -20.71 0.14
N ILE A 25 -26.02 -19.59 -0.22
CA ILE A 25 -24.55 -19.54 -0.27
C ILE A 25 -23.95 -19.41 1.13
N LEU A 26 -24.63 -18.71 2.04
CA LEU A 26 -24.23 -18.61 3.44
C LEU A 26 -24.42 -19.95 4.17
N ASP A 27 -25.53 -20.64 3.94
CA ASP A 27 -25.82 -21.97 4.52
C ASP A 27 -24.77 -23.02 4.09
N THR A 28 -24.30 -22.95 2.83
CA THR A 28 -23.25 -23.85 2.32
C THR A 28 -21.86 -23.57 2.90
N LEU A 29 -21.66 -22.38 3.49
CA LEU A 29 -20.41 -21.98 4.15
C LEU A 29 -20.39 -22.33 5.65
N GLU A 30 -21.56 -22.48 6.28
CA GLU A 30 -21.70 -22.94 7.66
C GLU A 30 -21.57 -24.47 7.78
N GLU A 31 -21.94 -25.23 6.74
CA GLU A 31 -21.79 -26.68 6.72
C GLU A 31 -20.36 -27.21 6.48
N SER A 32 -19.40 -26.36 6.13
CA SER A 32 -18.00 -26.76 6.04
C SER A 32 -17.34 -26.68 7.42
N SER A 33 -17.29 -27.82 8.09
CA SER A 33 -16.74 -28.04 9.42
C SER A 33 -15.29 -27.57 9.55
N PHE A 34 -15.10 -26.36 10.10
CA PHE A 34 -13.85 -25.94 10.73
C PHE A 34 -14.15 -25.45 12.14
N PRO A 35 -13.51 -26.02 13.18
CA PRO A 35 -13.76 -25.63 14.56
C PRO A 35 -13.12 -24.27 14.88
N HIS A 36 -13.93 -23.41 15.50
CA HIS A 36 -13.56 -22.18 16.19
C HIS A 36 -12.92 -21.03 15.38
N PHE A 37 -13.76 -20.26 14.69
CA PHE A 37 -13.48 -18.87 14.43
C PHE A 37 -14.67 -18.00 14.86
N SER A 38 -14.49 -17.31 15.96
CA SER A 38 -15.43 -16.28 16.43
C SER A 38 -15.39 -15.10 15.45
N LEU A 39 -16.52 -14.87 14.79
CA LEU A 39 -16.74 -13.78 13.85
C LEU A 39 -16.90 -12.46 14.59
N SER A 40 -15.85 -11.68 14.72
CA SER A 40 -15.92 -10.29 15.20
C SER A 40 -16.03 -9.30 14.03
N LEU A 41 -16.63 -8.14 14.28
CA LEU A 41 -17.04 -7.06 13.36
C LEU A 41 -16.01 -6.52 12.34
N SER A 42 -14.81 -7.09 12.23
CA SER A 42 -13.78 -6.73 11.23
C SER A 42 -14.07 -7.24 9.80
N ASN A 43 -15.08 -8.06 9.62
CA ASN A 43 -15.45 -8.69 8.35
C ASN A 43 -16.02 -7.72 7.29
N ALA A 44 -16.44 -6.52 7.69
CA ALA A 44 -16.96 -5.51 6.77
C ALA A 44 -15.91 -5.04 5.75
N ASN A 45 -14.64 -4.99 6.13
CA ASN A 45 -13.55 -4.56 5.24
C ASN A 45 -13.11 -5.67 4.28
N ILE A 46 -13.16 -6.93 4.71
CA ILE A 46 -12.87 -8.10 3.87
C ILE A 46 -13.94 -8.26 2.80
N LEU A 47 -15.20 -8.09 3.18
CA LEU A 47 -16.33 -8.12 2.26
C LEU A 47 -16.29 -6.94 1.27
N PHE A 48 -15.91 -5.74 1.68
CA PHE A 48 -15.76 -4.59 0.80
C PHE A 48 -14.65 -4.82 -0.24
N PHE A 49 -13.53 -5.40 0.16
CA PHE A 49 -12.42 -5.69 -0.75
C PHE A 49 -12.77 -6.76 -1.77
N ILE A 50 -13.29 -7.87 -1.30
CA ILE A 50 -13.82 -8.90 -2.15
C ILE A 50 -14.86 -8.31 -3.11
N MET A 51 -15.77 -7.46 -2.71
CA MET A 51 -16.76 -6.76 -3.54
C MET A 51 -16.15 -5.85 -4.58
N PHE A 52 -15.16 -5.06 -4.18
CA PHE A 52 -14.50 -4.13 -5.06
C PHE A 52 -13.72 -4.87 -6.17
N PHE A 53 -12.99 -5.91 -5.84
CA PHE A 53 -12.25 -6.69 -6.83
C PHE A 53 -13.18 -7.39 -7.84
N LEU A 54 -14.40 -7.79 -7.44
CA LEU A 54 -15.42 -8.34 -8.34
C LEU A 54 -16.20 -7.27 -9.10
N PHE A 55 -16.38 -6.13 -8.50
CA PHE A 55 -16.89 -4.97 -9.19
C PHE A 55 -15.95 -4.59 -10.35
N CYS A 56 -14.64 -4.62 -10.12
CA CYS A 56 -13.63 -4.46 -11.16
C CYS A 56 -13.73 -5.53 -12.26
N LEU A 57 -14.16 -6.72 -11.93
CA LEU A 57 -14.22 -7.83 -12.87
C LEU A 57 -15.55 -7.95 -13.63
N ARG A 58 -16.64 -7.31 -13.19
CA ARG A 58 -18.01 -7.57 -13.70
C ARG A 58 -18.64 -6.49 -14.57
N SER A 59 -18.00 -5.32 -14.80
CA SER A 59 -18.74 -4.24 -15.41
C SER A 59 -18.72 -4.20 -16.93
N HIS A 60 -19.78 -4.73 -17.47
CA HIS A 60 -20.40 -4.31 -18.73
C HIS A 60 -21.92 -4.05 -18.56
N SER A 61 -22.40 -3.58 -17.41
CA SER A 61 -23.79 -3.13 -17.29
C SER A 61 -23.93 -1.99 -16.28
N THR A 62 -24.61 -0.98 -16.73
CA THR A 62 -25.04 0.24 -16.05
C THR A 62 -25.94 -0.04 -14.85
N VAL A 63 -25.57 0.36 -13.61
CA VAL A 63 -26.46 0.67 -12.47
C VAL A 63 -25.69 1.38 -11.32
N THR A 64 -26.32 2.32 -10.67
CA THR A 64 -25.98 3.29 -9.62
C THR A 64 -25.63 2.73 -8.23
N PRO A 65 -25.16 3.55 -7.25
CA PRO A 65 -24.17 3.17 -6.24
C PRO A 65 -24.77 2.67 -4.93
N SER A 66 -24.88 1.39 -4.82
CA SER A 66 -24.80 0.68 -3.53
C SER A 66 -24.40 -0.78 -3.80
N VAL A 67 -23.08 -1.02 -3.81
CA VAL A 67 -22.58 -2.34 -4.20
C VAL A 67 -22.56 -3.27 -2.98
N PRO A 68 -23.33 -4.38 -3.01
CA PRO A 68 -23.39 -5.35 -1.91
C PRO A 68 -22.09 -6.17 -1.78
N LYS A 69 -21.70 -6.41 -0.57
CA LYS A 69 -20.42 -6.99 -0.15
C LYS A 69 -20.14 -8.45 -0.56
N ALA A 70 -21.15 -9.19 -1.02
CA ALA A 70 -21.07 -10.64 -1.33
C ALA A 70 -20.64 -10.99 -2.78
N ALA A 71 -20.77 -10.07 -3.73
CA ALA A 71 -20.51 -10.34 -5.16
C ALA A 71 -19.03 -10.55 -5.54
N VAL A 72 -18.10 -10.32 -4.63
CA VAL A 72 -16.64 -10.22 -4.81
C VAL A 72 -15.92 -11.57 -4.81
N LYS A 73 -16.34 -12.51 -3.96
CA LYS A 73 -15.68 -13.80 -3.84
C LYS A 73 -15.76 -14.64 -5.12
N THR A 74 -16.85 -14.49 -5.85
CA THR A 74 -17.19 -15.34 -7.01
C THR A 74 -16.56 -14.87 -8.33
N ALA A 75 -16.26 -13.59 -8.52
CA ALA A 75 -15.77 -13.09 -9.80
C ALA A 75 -14.23 -13.07 -9.90
N VAL A 76 -13.48 -12.84 -8.79
CA VAL A 76 -12.01 -13.05 -8.78
C VAL A 76 -11.68 -14.49 -9.11
N SER A 77 -12.42 -15.41 -8.50
CA SER A 77 -12.32 -16.83 -8.77
C SER A 77 -12.59 -17.16 -10.25
N LYS A 78 -13.66 -16.64 -10.85
CA LYS A 78 -14.04 -16.94 -12.24
C LYS A 78 -13.13 -16.34 -13.30
N ASP A 79 -12.57 -15.17 -13.03
CA ASP A 79 -11.89 -14.39 -14.05
C ASP A 79 -10.37 -14.59 -14.09
N LEU A 80 -9.74 -14.90 -12.96
CA LEU A 80 -8.35 -15.34 -12.93
C LEU A 80 -8.20 -16.83 -13.32
N THR A 81 -9.27 -17.61 -13.18
CA THR A 81 -9.31 -19.05 -13.49
C THR A 81 -10.00 -19.37 -14.81
N GLY A 82 -10.57 -18.41 -15.52
CA GLY A 82 -11.35 -18.63 -16.74
C GLY A 82 -10.61 -19.27 -17.92
N ARG A 83 -9.32 -19.60 -17.77
CA ARG A 83 -8.52 -20.35 -18.76
C ARG A 83 -8.05 -21.73 -18.27
N HIS A 84 -8.11 -22.00 -16.96
CA HIS A 84 -7.63 -23.25 -16.35
C HIS A 84 -8.60 -23.67 -15.23
N LEU A 85 -9.85 -23.97 -15.63
CA LEU A 85 -10.92 -24.42 -14.72
C LEU A 85 -10.68 -25.82 -14.14
N ASP A 86 -9.61 -26.48 -14.53
CA ASP A 86 -9.37 -27.89 -14.26
C ASP A 86 -8.92 -28.18 -12.82
N ILE A 87 -8.51 -27.14 -12.06
CA ILE A 87 -8.00 -27.30 -10.69
C ILE A 87 -8.66 -26.28 -9.75
N PRO A 88 -9.84 -26.60 -9.18
CA PRO A 88 -10.57 -25.70 -8.27
C PRO A 88 -9.77 -25.28 -7.01
N GLU A 89 -8.84 -26.12 -6.57
CA GLU A 89 -7.99 -25.90 -5.41
C GLU A 89 -7.08 -24.66 -5.60
N VAL A 90 -6.52 -24.48 -6.80
CA VAL A 90 -5.68 -23.32 -7.13
C VAL A 90 -6.46 -22.02 -6.97
N THR A 91 -7.71 -22.03 -7.43
CA THR A 91 -8.61 -20.87 -7.29
C THR A 91 -8.91 -20.53 -5.83
N LYS A 92 -9.21 -21.55 -5.03
CA LYS A 92 -9.47 -21.38 -3.59
C LYS A 92 -8.23 -20.88 -2.87
N TRP A 93 -7.07 -21.42 -3.22
CA TRP A 93 -5.80 -20.98 -2.64
C TRP A 93 -5.51 -19.51 -2.97
N PHE A 94 -5.61 -19.10 -4.22
CA PHE A 94 -5.37 -17.72 -4.61
C PHE A 94 -6.36 -16.74 -3.95
N ALA A 95 -7.62 -17.12 -3.80
CA ALA A 95 -8.59 -16.34 -3.03
C ALA A 95 -8.15 -16.17 -1.56
N LYS A 96 -7.56 -17.20 -0.94
CA LYS A 96 -7.02 -17.15 0.43
C LYS A 96 -5.79 -16.20 0.49
N VAL A 97 -4.89 -16.29 -0.48
CA VAL A 97 -3.72 -15.38 -0.61
C VAL A 97 -4.18 -13.93 -0.67
N LEU A 98 -5.13 -13.62 -1.55
CA LEU A 98 -5.70 -12.28 -1.68
C LEU A 98 -6.37 -11.81 -0.38
N GLN A 99 -7.21 -12.64 0.23
CA GLN A 99 -7.92 -12.30 1.46
C GLN A 99 -6.98 -12.02 2.64
N TYR A 100 -5.87 -12.74 2.72
CA TYR A 100 -4.92 -12.55 3.79
C TYR A 100 -4.06 -11.31 3.54
N ASN A 101 -3.51 -11.12 2.37
CA ASN A 101 -2.43 -10.16 2.15
C ASN A 101 -2.89 -8.75 1.74
N VAL A 102 -4.07 -8.60 1.09
CA VAL A 102 -4.44 -7.31 0.46
C VAL A 102 -5.37 -6.42 1.28
N PRO A 103 -6.38 -6.91 2.05
CA PRO A 103 -7.37 -6.04 2.70
C PRO A 103 -6.88 -5.26 3.91
N GLY A 104 -5.69 -5.54 4.41
CA GLY A 104 -5.17 -4.94 5.64
C GLY A 104 -4.72 -3.48 5.52
N GLY A 105 -4.53 -2.81 6.68
CA GLY A 105 -3.96 -1.48 6.80
C GLY A 105 -4.90 -0.32 6.44
N LYS A 106 -4.34 0.90 6.46
CA LYS A 106 -5.08 2.18 6.28
C LYS A 106 -5.42 2.48 4.80
N LYS A 107 -4.88 1.72 3.83
CA LYS A 107 -5.09 1.88 2.37
C LYS A 107 -4.74 3.26 1.81
N ASN A 108 -3.81 3.94 2.44
CA ASN A 108 -3.44 5.30 2.09
C ASN A 108 -2.91 5.43 0.66
N ARG A 109 -2.22 4.41 0.15
CA ARG A 109 -1.64 4.41 -1.20
C ARG A 109 -2.72 4.31 -2.28
N GLY A 110 -3.65 3.38 -2.11
CA GLY A 110 -4.79 3.23 -3.02
C GLY A 110 -5.68 4.46 -3.00
N LEU A 111 -5.94 5.03 -1.81
CA LEU A 111 -6.69 6.29 -1.68
C LEU A 111 -5.95 7.49 -2.27
N ALA A 112 -4.62 7.48 -2.29
CA ALA A 112 -3.83 8.55 -2.90
C ALA A 112 -4.05 8.61 -4.42
N VAL A 113 -4.20 7.46 -5.12
CA VAL A 113 -4.56 7.43 -6.54
C VAL A 113 -5.87 8.16 -6.78
N VAL A 114 -6.91 7.80 -6.01
CA VAL A 114 -8.26 8.39 -6.15
C VAL A 114 -8.25 9.88 -5.84
N SER A 115 -7.63 10.27 -4.72
CA SER A 115 -7.53 11.68 -4.33
C SER A 115 -6.73 12.51 -5.34
N ALA A 116 -5.65 11.97 -5.87
CA ALA A 116 -4.85 12.64 -6.90
C ALA A 116 -5.64 12.84 -8.20
N TYR A 117 -6.33 11.79 -8.67
CA TYR A 117 -7.22 11.91 -9.83
C TYR A 117 -8.27 13.00 -9.63
N GLN A 118 -8.93 13.04 -8.47
CA GLN A 118 -9.95 14.03 -8.16
C GLN A 118 -9.40 15.46 -8.06
N ILE A 119 -8.17 15.65 -7.59
CA ILE A 119 -7.53 16.97 -7.54
C ILE A 119 -7.11 17.43 -8.94
N LEU A 120 -6.61 16.52 -9.76
CA LEU A 120 -6.12 16.83 -11.11
C LEU A 120 -7.24 16.99 -12.15
N THR A 121 -8.46 16.54 -11.83
CA THR A 121 -9.60 16.58 -12.74
C THR A 121 -10.67 17.54 -12.22
N PRO A 122 -11.06 18.58 -13.01
CA PRO A 122 -12.17 19.45 -12.63
C PRO A 122 -13.44 18.65 -12.33
N PRO A 123 -14.25 19.05 -11.32
CA PRO A 123 -15.42 18.27 -10.87
C PRO A 123 -16.40 17.91 -11.99
N GLU A 124 -16.61 18.82 -12.94
CA GLU A 124 -17.49 18.64 -14.08
C GLU A 124 -17.00 17.63 -15.13
N LYS A 125 -15.71 17.26 -15.07
CA LYS A 125 -15.07 16.25 -15.93
C LYS A 125 -14.89 14.90 -15.25
N GLN A 126 -15.17 14.82 -13.96
CA GLN A 126 -15.06 13.56 -13.21
C GLN A 126 -16.22 12.64 -13.56
N THR A 127 -15.94 11.56 -14.27
CA THR A 127 -16.97 10.54 -14.55
C THR A 127 -16.93 9.44 -13.50
N GLU A 128 -18.07 8.80 -13.25
CA GLU A 128 -18.15 7.65 -12.37
C GLU A 128 -17.26 6.48 -12.85
N ALA A 129 -17.11 6.34 -14.17
CA ALA A 129 -16.25 5.34 -14.79
C ALA A 129 -14.77 5.59 -14.46
N ASP A 130 -14.31 6.84 -14.54
CA ASP A 130 -12.92 7.19 -14.26
C ASP A 130 -12.60 7.12 -12.76
N ILE A 131 -13.53 7.56 -11.90
CA ILE A 131 -13.38 7.39 -10.43
C ILE A 131 -13.27 5.90 -10.10
N ARG A 132 -14.10 5.06 -10.73
CA ARG A 132 -14.01 3.62 -10.57
C ARG A 132 -12.67 3.07 -11.05
N MET A 133 -12.16 3.56 -12.19
CA MET A 133 -10.84 3.18 -12.68
C MET A 133 -9.73 3.57 -11.70
N ALA A 134 -9.79 4.77 -11.13
CA ALA A 134 -8.85 5.20 -10.09
C ALA A 134 -8.88 4.28 -8.86
N HIS A 135 -10.05 3.79 -8.46
CA HIS A 135 -10.17 2.78 -7.41
C HIS A 135 -9.55 1.44 -7.80
N ILE A 136 -9.74 0.97 -9.04
CA ILE A 136 -9.14 -0.26 -9.55
C ILE A 136 -7.62 -0.18 -9.49
N LEU A 137 -7.05 0.90 -10.00
CA LEU A 137 -5.62 1.14 -10.00
C LEU A 137 -5.06 1.32 -8.58
N GLY A 138 -5.83 1.99 -7.71
CA GLY A 138 -5.50 2.08 -6.29
C GLY A 138 -5.36 0.72 -5.61
N TRP A 139 -6.21 -0.24 -5.95
CA TRP A 139 -6.07 -1.61 -5.45
C TRP A 139 -4.86 -2.34 -6.02
N CYS A 140 -4.50 -2.11 -7.28
CA CYS A 140 -3.26 -2.64 -7.85
C CYS A 140 -2.05 -2.15 -7.04
N VAL A 141 -2.04 -0.89 -6.60
CA VAL A 141 -0.98 -0.35 -5.73
C VAL A 141 -0.96 -1.05 -4.37
N GLU A 142 -2.12 -1.30 -3.75
CA GLU A 142 -2.18 -2.00 -2.46
C GLU A 142 -1.74 -3.48 -2.57
N MET A 143 -1.86 -4.12 -3.73
CA MET A 143 -1.42 -5.49 -3.95
C MET A 143 0.11 -5.67 -3.88
N PHE A 144 0.90 -4.62 -4.03
CA PHE A 144 2.35 -4.69 -3.79
C PHE A 144 2.72 -4.94 -2.32
N ARG A 145 1.77 -4.76 -1.39
CA ARG A 145 2.00 -4.92 0.03
C ARG A 145 1.67 -6.33 0.49
N LEU A 146 2.69 -7.15 0.70
CA LEU A 146 2.56 -8.55 1.16
C LEU A 146 2.55 -8.73 2.68
N THR A 147 2.81 -7.68 3.48
CA THR A 147 2.99 -7.82 4.93
C THR A 147 2.18 -6.80 5.71
N GLU A 148 1.45 -7.26 6.71
CA GLU A 148 0.80 -6.43 7.72
C GLU A 148 1.47 -6.64 9.08
N ILE A 149 1.80 -5.55 9.78
CA ILE A 149 2.56 -5.58 11.05
C ILE A 149 1.73 -6.16 12.21
N ARG A 150 0.39 -6.27 12.07
CA ARG A 150 -0.53 -6.65 13.16
C ARG A 150 -0.91 -8.12 13.19
N ARG A 151 -0.36 -8.94 12.31
CA ARG A 151 -0.60 -10.39 12.23
C ARG A 151 0.65 -11.08 11.69
N PRO A 152 0.81 -12.40 11.89
CA PRO A 152 1.95 -13.14 11.37
C PRO A 152 2.12 -12.89 9.87
N CYS A 153 3.36 -12.77 9.41
CA CYS A 153 3.63 -12.69 7.97
C CYS A 153 3.13 -13.97 7.28
N TRP A 154 2.69 -13.84 6.03
CA TRP A 154 2.14 -14.96 5.27
C TRP A 154 3.03 -16.20 5.27
N TYR A 155 4.34 -16.02 5.14
CA TYR A 155 5.33 -17.12 5.15
C TYR A 155 5.53 -17.77 6.52
N GLN A 156 5.07 -17.14 7.60
CA GLN A 156 5.16 -17.66 8.97
C GLN A 156 4.00 -18.60 9.33
N LEU A 157 2.96 -18.62 8.50
CA LEU A 157 1.85 -19.56 8.70
C LEU A 157 2.33 -20.98 8.40
N GLU A 158 2.00 -21.92 9.32
CA GLU A 158 2.43 -23.31 9.24
C GLU A 158 2.01 -23.99 7.92
N GLU A 159 0.80 -23.68 7.44
CA GLU A 159 0.28 -24.22 6.19
C GLU A 159 0.86 -23.55 4.91
N VAL A 160 1.68 -22.51 5.03
CA VAL A 160 2.23 -21.77 3.89
C VAL A 160 3.72 -22.02 3.71
N GLY A 161 4.52 -21.59 4.69
CA GLY A 161 5.97 -21.65 4.59
C GLY A 161 6.56 -20.70 3.54
N THR A 162 7.88 -20.62 3.52
CA THR A 162 8.62 -19.63 2.71
C THR A 162 8.48 -19.86 1.20
N SER A 163 8.62 -21.11 0.73
CA SER A 163 8.58 -21.41 -0.71
C SER A 163 7.23 -21.11 -1.33
N GLN A 164 6.15 -21.49 -0.66
CA GLN A 164 4.80 -21.18 -1.13
C GLN A 164 4.52 -19.69 -1.10
N ALA A 165 4.96 -19.00 -0.04
CA ALA A 165 4.78 -17.55 0.06
C ALA A 165 5.50 -16.76 -1.04
N ILE A 166 6.68 -17.22 -1.50
CA ILE A 166 7.38 -16.63 -2.65
C ILE A 166 6.54 -16.80 -3.92
N ASN A 167 6.05 -18.01 -4.19
CA ASN A 167 5.19 -18.27 -5.34
C ASN A 167 3.90 -17.45 -5.30
N ASP A 168 3.27 -17.34 -4.13
CA ASP A 168 2.06 -16.55 -3.93
C ASP A 168 2.31 -15.05 -4.16
N GLY A 169 3.50 -14.56 -3.79
CA GLY A 169 3.93 -13.19 -4.09
C GLY A 169 4.03 -12.91 -5.59
N ILE A 170 4.63 -13.83 -6.34
CA ILE A 170 4.70 -13.76 -7.81
C ILE A 170 3.29 -13.79 -8.41
N LEU A 171 2.42 -14.65 -7.88
CA LEU A 171 1.04 -14.75 -8.35
C LEU A 171 0.24 -13.46 -8.11
N LEU A 172 0.43 -12.79 -6.97
CA LEU A 172 -0.18 -11.49 -6.69
C LEU A 172 0.32 -10.42 -7.66
N GLU A 173 1.61 -10.37 -7.93
CA GLU A 173 2.21 -9.44 -8.90
C GLU A 173 1.64 -9.68 -10.31
N GLN A 174 1.59 -10.93 -10.76
CA GLN A 174 0.95 -11.27 -12.04
C GLN A 174 -0.54 -10.91 -12.08
N GLY A 175 -1.22 -10.97 -10.94
CA GLY A 175 -2.60 -10.52 -10.77
C GLY A 175 -2.77 -9.02 -11.09
N ILE A 176 -1.81 -8.17 -10.71
CA ILE A 176 -1.81 -6.74 -11.06
C ILE A 176 -1.83 -6.57 -12.58
N TYR A 177 -0.93 -7.22 -13.31
CA TYR A 177 -0.86 -7.10 -14.78
C TYR A 177 -2.09 -7.66 -15.48
N GLN A 178 -2.74 -8.69 -14.93
CA GLN A 178 -4.03 -9.16 -15.44
C GLN A 178 -5.14 -8.12 -15.27
N ILE A 179 -5.18 -7.41 -14.14
CA ILE A 179 -6.13 -6.32 -13.89
C ILE A 179 -5.88 -5.17 -14.87
N LEU A 180 -4.64 -4.72 -15.00
CA LEU A 180 -4.27 -3.67 -15.96
C LEU A 180 -4.70 -4.04 -17.38
N ARG A 181 -4.36 -5.24 -17.84
CA ARG A 181 -4.74 -5.72 -19.17
C ARG A 181 -6.25 -5.73 -19.37
N ARG A 182 -7.01 -6.14 -18.38
CA ARG A 182 -8.47 -6.27 -18.47
C ARG A 182 -9.16 -4.92 -18.51
N HIS A 183 -8.76 -3.99 -17.66
CA HIS A 183 -9.46 -2.73 -17.46
C HIS A 183 -8.86 -1.59 -18.26
N CYS A 184 -7.55 -1.59 -18.49
CA CYS A 184 -6.84 -0.48 -19.09
C CYS A 184 -6.41 -0.71 -20.54
N LYS A 185 -6.53 -1.93 -21.12
CA LYS A 185 -6.02 -2.26 -22.46
C LYS A 185 -6.45 -1.28 -23.56
N ASN A 186 -7.66 -0.75 -23.48
CA ASN A 186 -8.22 0.19 -24.43
C ASN A 186 -8.07 1.68 -24.02
N GLN A 187 -7.39 1.94 -22.92
CA GLN A 187 -7.12 3.30 -22.44
C GLN A 187 -5.84 3.84 -23.08
N PRO A 188 -5.79 5.14 -23.41
CA PRO A 188 -4.60 5.73 -24.03
C PRO A 188 -3.34 5.62 -23.18
N TYR A 189 -3.49 5.57 -21.86
CA TYR A 189 -2.43 5.47 -20.87
C TYR A 189 -2.05 4.02 -20.47
N TYR A 190 -2.54 3.00 -21.21
CA TYR A 190 -2.31 1.60 -20.82
C TYR A 190 -0.83 1.22 -20.83
N LEU A 191 -0.09 1.64 -21.87
CA LEU A 191 1.33 1.32 -21.99
C LEU A 191 2.14 2.02 -20.91
N ASP A 192 1.86 3.30 -20.66
CA ASP A 192 2.54 4.08 -19.62
C ASP A 192 2.35 3.46 -18.24
N LEU A 193 1.12 3.00 -17.93
CA LEU A 193 0.86 2.29 -16.68
C LEU A 193 1.60 0.95 -16.61
N LEU A 194 1.65 0.19 -17.70
CA LEU A 194 2.34 -1.09 -17.74
C LEU A 194 3.83 -0.91 -17.43
N GLU A 195 4.47 0.06 -18.10
CA GLU A 195 5.88 0.41 -17.87
C GLU A 195 6.10 0.90 -16.43
N LEU A 196 5.26 1.83 -15.94
CA LEU A 196 5.35 2.35 -14.58
C LEU A 196 5.26 1.24 -13.51
N PHE A 197 4.34 0.29 -13.66
CA PHE A 197 4.20 -0.83 -12.72
C PHE A 197 5.39 -1.78 -12.80
N HIS A 198 5.96 -2.02 -13.99
CA HIS A 198 7.19 -2.82 -14.14
C HIS A 198 8.39 -2.14 -13.50
N ASP A 199 8.60 -0.85 -13.73
CA ASP A 199 9.70 -0.07 -13.13
C ASP A 199 9.64 -0.11 -11.60
N VAL A 200 8.44 0.04 -11.03
CA VAL A 200 8.25 -0.03 -9.58
C VAL A 200 8.49 -1.44 -9.05
N SER A 201 8.02 -2.46 -9.76
CA SER A 201 8.22 -3.86 -9.40
C SER A 201 9.70 -4.22 -9.40
N GLU A 202 10.43 -3.89 -10.46
CA GLU A 202 11.89 -4.07 -10.55
C GLU A 202 12.60 -3.35 -9.40
N THR A 203 12.27 -2.08 -9.17
CA THR A 203 12.83 -1.25 -8.09
C THR A 203 12.64 -1.91 -6.72
N MET A 204 11.46 -2.47 -6.44
CA MET A 204 11.17 -3.17 -5.20
C MET A 204 11.92 -4.51 -5.09
N GLN A 205 12.14 -5.22 -6.20
CA GLN A 205 12.90 -6.46 -6.22
C GLN A 205 14.40 -6.20 -6.01
N GLN A 206 14.98 -5.20 -6.68
CA GLN A 206 16.38 -4.81 -6.51
C GLN A 206 16.73 -4.49 -5.07
N GLN A 207 15.81 -3.91 -4.29
CA GLN A 207 16.00 -3.64 -2.88
C GLN A 207 16.27 -4.92 -2.06
N ARG A 208 15.70 -6.07 -2.44
CA ARG A 208 15.93 -7.35 -1.76
C ARG A 208 17.38 -7.83 -1.86
N TYR A 209 18.12 -7.36 -2.86
CA TYR A 209 19.56 -7.60 -3.00
C TYR A 209 20.41 -6.59 -2.23
N THR A 210 19.81 -5.53 -1.65
CA THR A 210 20.58 -4.68 -0.74
C THR A 210 20.92 -5.48 0.51
N PRO A 211 22.09 -5.24 1.14
CA PRO A 211 22.54 -6.04 2.27
C PRO A 211 21.61 -6.10 3.49
N HIS A 212 20.46 -5.41 3.45
CA HIS A 212 19.43 -5.58 4.47
C HIS A 212 18.76 -6.98 4.41
N ALA A 213 18.59 -7.55 3.21
CA ALA A 213 18.09 -8.91 3.03
C ALA A 213 19.17 -9.98 3.26
N MET A 214 20.46 -9.63 3.23
CA MET A 214 21.57 -10.54 3.47
C MET A 214 21.87 -10.80 4.97
N PHE A 215 21.12 -10.18 5.90
CA PHE A 215 21.34 -10.33 7.35
C PHE A 215 20.81 -11.64 7.95
N ILE A 216 20.34 -12.58 7.15
CA ILE A 216 19.75 -13.83 7.67
C ILE A 216 20.77 -14.70 8.41
N ASN A 217 22.10 -14.48 8.28
CA ASN A 217 23.09 -15.36 8.92
C ASN A 217 24.38 -14.70 9.45
N THR A 218 24.47 -13.38 9.54
CA THR A 218 25.70 -12.74 10.06
C THR A 218 25.36 -11.69 11.12
N ARG A 219 26.19 -11.63 12.18
CA ARG A 219 26.14 -10.59 13.23
C ARG A 219 25.91 -9.21 12.62
N PHE A 220 25.09 -8.40 13.28
CA PHE A 220 24.79 -7.02 12.86
C PHE A 220 26.09 -6.26 12.60
N ARG A 221 26.23 -5.76 11.38
CA ARG A 221 27.39 -4.99 10.95
C ARG A 221 27.04 -3.52 10.93
N LEU A 222 27.12 -2.88 12.09
CA LEU A 222 26.84 -1.44 12.21
C LEU A 222 27.79 -0.57 11.37
N ASP A 223 28.95 -1.10 10.96
CA ASP A 223 29.87 -0.44 10.00
C ASP A 223 29.22 -0.25 8.62
N LYS A 224 28.15 -0.98 8.32
CA LYS A 224 27.36 -0.85 7.09
C LYS A 224 26.21 0.15 7.18
N PHE A 225 25.94 0.69 8.35
CA PHE A 225 24.86 1.67 8.56
C PHE A 225 25.34 3.07 8.16
N THR A 226 25.26 3.35 6.87
CA THR A 226 25.64 4.66 6.31
C THR A 226 24.38 5.40 5.84
N MET A 227 24.44 6.74 5.76
CA MET A 227 23.33 7.54 5.26
C MET A 227 23.00 7.22 3.80
N ASP A 228 23.99 6.99 2.96
CA ASP A 228 23.77 6.61 1.56
C ASP A 228 22.98 5.31 1.45
N ARG A 229 23.30 4.33 2.31
CA ARG A 229 22.58 3.08 2.36
C ARG A 229 21.15 3.26 2.86
N TYR A 230 20.98 4.04 3.92
CA TYR A 230 19.65 4.38 4.43
C TYR A 230 18.81 5.05 3.34
N ASN A 231 19.35 6.06 2.67
CA ASN A 231 18.68 6.76 1.58
C ASN A 231 18.29 5.82 0.45
N ALA A 232 19.17 4.90 0.06
CA ALA A 232 18.85 3.89 -0.95
C ALA A 232 17.71 2.97 -0.50
N ILE A 233 17.75 2.46 0.75
CA ILE A 233 16.67 1.62 1.30
C ILE A 233 15.35 2.38 1.26
N VAL A 234 15.31 3.61 1.77
CA VAL A 234 14.09 4.42 1.82
C VAL A 234 13.54 4.71 0.44
N LYS A 235 14.41 5.12 -0.48
CA LYS A 235 14.05 5.41 -1.87
C LYS A 235 13.34 4.21 -2.51
N TYR A 236 13.94 3.03 -2.44
CA TYR A 236 13.48 1.84 -3.14
C TYR A 236 12.38 1.07 -2.40
N LYS A 237 12.41 1.05 -1.06
CA LYS A 237 11.44 0.30 -0.24
C LYS A 237 10.15 1.06 0.04
N THR A 238 10.20 2.40 0.10
CA THR A 238 9.07 3.20 0.58
C THR A 238 8.64 4.26 -0.41
N ALA A 239 9.57 5.13 -0.86
CA ALA A 239 9.23 6.34 -1.59
C ALA A 239 8.62 6.06 -2.98
N TYR A 240 9.19 5.14 -3.74
CA TYR A 240 8.73 4.84 -5.09
C TYR A 240 7.29 4.35 -5.12
N TYR A 241 6.98 3.25 -4.40
CA TYR A 241 5.65 2.65 -4.51
C TYR A 241 4.58 3.35 -3.64
N SER A 242 4.99 4.06 -2.59
CA SER A 242 4.04 4.70 -1.66
C SER A 242 3.67 6.12 -2.05
N PHE A 243 4.60 6.85 -2.68
CA PHE A 243 4.41 8.26 -3.02
C PHE A 243 4.42 8.50 -4.52
N HIS A 244 5.45 8.05 -5.24
CA HIS A 244 5.56 8.29 -6.67
C HIS A 244 4.50 7.52 -7.48
N LEU A 245 4.39 6.21 -7.30
CA LEU A 245 3.46 5.37 -8.07
C LEU A 245 2.01 5.86 -8.04
N PRO A 246 1.37 6.15 -6.89
CA PRO A 246 -0.02 6.59 -6.86
C PRO A 246 -0.29 7.89 -7.63
N ILE A 247 0.63 8.85 -7.52
CA ILE A 247 0.48 10.15 -8.17
C ILE A 247 0.76 10.05 -9.67
N ALA A 248 1.79 9.31 -10.07
CA ALA A 248 2.09 9.06 -11.48
C ALA A 248 0.94 8.36 -12.21
N ILE A 249 0.27 7.39 -11.57
CA ILE A 249 -0.94 6.75 -12.10
C ILE A 249 -2.02 7.81 -12.39
N ALA A 250 -2.31 8.68 -11.43
CA ALA A 250 -3.32 9.72 -11.60
C ALA A 250 -2.92 10.73 -12.70
N MET A 251 -1.64 11.09 -12.80
CA MET A 251 -1.13 11.97 -13.87
C MET A 251 -1.38 11.35 -15.25
N TYR A 252 -1.05 10.07 -15.45
CA TYR A 252 -1.32 9.38 -16.70
C TYR A 252 -2.81 9.29 -17.02
N MET A 253 -3.66 9.02 -16.03
CA MET A 253 -5.12 8.96 -16.20
C MET A 253 -5.72 10.26 -16.73
N VAL A 254 -5.16 11.41 -16.35
CA VAL A 254 -5.62 12.74 -16.80
C VAL A 254 -4.88 13.26 -18.04
N GLY A 255 -4.01 12.44 -18.64
CA GLY A 255 -3.28 12.77 -19.85
C GLY A 255 -2.05 13.66 -19.65
N ILE A 256 -1.51 13.76 -18.42
CA ILE A 256 -0.23 14.41 -18.17
C ILE A 256 0.88 13.40 -18.49
N ASN A 257 1.43 13.45 -19.70
CA ASN A 257 2.42 12.50 -20.23
C ASN A 257 3.79 13.16 -20.44
N ASP A 258 3.96 14.43 -20.10
CA ASP A 258 5.24 15.16 -20.27
C ASP A 258 6.29 14.59 -19.31
N GLN A 259 7.38 14.08 -19.87
CA GLN A 259 8.45 13.42 -19.09
C GLN A 259 9.12 14.35 -18.08
N GLU A 260 9.27 15.65 -18.40
CA GLU A 260 9.88 16.61 -17.48
C GLU A 260 8.97 16.88 -16.28
N ILE A 261 7.66 16.96 -16.49
CA ILE A 261 6.69 17.11 -15.40
C ILE A 261 6.70 15.85 -14.50
N HIS A 262 6.71 14.65 -15.09
CA HIS A 262 6.85 13.42 -14.32
C HIS A 262 8.17 13.39 -13.53
N ARG A 263 9.27 13.85 -14.12
CA ARG A 263 10.57 13.94 -13.44
C ARG A 263 10.51 14.88 -12.24
N GLN A 264 9.93 16.07 -12.40
CA GLN A 264 9.79 17.05 -11.30
C GLN A 264 8.88 16.53 -10.19
N ALA A 265 7.72 15.98 -10.54
CA ALA A 265 6.82 15.35 -9.59
C ALA A 265 7.51 14.22 -8.81
N LYS A 266 8.27 13.37 -9.50
CA LYS A 266 9.02 12.26 -8.92
C LYS A 266 10.03 12.73 -7.88
N ILE A 267 10.78 13.80 -8.14
CA ILE A 267 11.74 14.33 -7.18
C ILE A 267 11.04 14.72 -5.88
N ILE A 268 9.99 15.55 -5.96
CA ILE A 268 9.22 16.00 -4.80
C ILE A 268 8.62 14.81 -4.02
N LEU A 269 8.03 13.86 -4.72
CA LEU A 269 7.39 12.70 -4.10
C LEU A 269 8.40 11.74 -3.46
N LEU A 270 9.61 11.62 -3.99
CA LEU A 270 10.67 10.84 -3.37
C LEU A 270 11.20 11.52 -2.09
N GLU A 271 11.30 12.85 -2.07
CA GLU A 271 11.64 13.62 -0.87
C GLU A 271 10.56 13.46 0.21
N MET A 272 9.26 13.54 -0.16
CA MET A 272 8.16 13.26 0.76
C MET A 272 8.23 11.84 1.32
N GLY A 273 8.55 10.87 0.49
CA GLY A 273 8.71 9.48 0.90
C GLY A 273 9.88 9.27 1.84
N HIS A 274 10.97 10.00 1.65
CA HIS A 274 12.11 10.00 2.55
C HIS A 274 11.72 10.61 3.90
N PHE A 275 11.11 11.77 3.89
CA PHE A 275 10.60 12.44 5.09
C PHE A 275 9.64 11.53 5.89
N PHE A 276 8.70 10.90 5.20
CA PHE A 276 7.76 9.95 5.81
C PHE A 276 8.46 8.78 6.50
N GLN A 277 9.50 8.20 5.89
CA GLN A 277 10.20 7.06 6.47
C GLN A 277 11.05 7.45 7.68
N VAL A 278 11.71 8.60 7.65
CA VAL A 278 12.45 9.12 8.83
C VAL A 278 11.49 9.33 10.00
N GLN A 279 10.29 9.83 9.73
CA GLN A 279 9.26 9.99 10.74
C GLN A 279 8.74 8.63 11.25
N ASP A 280 8.58 7.62 10.36
CA ASP A 280 8.19 6.27 10.76
C ASP A 280 9.24 5.63 11.69
N ASP A 281 10.52 5.79 11.37
CA ASP A 281 11.64 5.33 12.22
C ASP A 281 11.67 6.05 13.58
N PHE A 282 11.35 7.34 13.61
CA PHE A 282 11.25 8.11 14.85
C PHE A 282 10.08 7.65 15.71
N LEU A 283 8.89 7.49 15.12
CA LEU A 283 7.69 7.02 15.80
C LEU A 283 7.80 5.57 16.26
N ASP A 284 8.58 4.74 15.59
CA ASP A 284 8.86 3.37 16.03
C ASP A 284 9.60 3.37 17.39
N CYS A 285 10.56 4.28 17.57
CA CYS A 285 11.34 4.37 18.80
C CYS A 285 10.66 5.15 19.93
N TYR A 286 9.99 6.26 19.59
CA TYR A 286 9.49 7.26 20.54
C TYR A 286 7.96 7.42 20.56
N GLY A 287 7.26 6.83 19.60
CA GLY A 287 5.80 6.91 19.53
C GLY A 287 5.13 6.07 20.62
N GLU A 288 4.02 6.56 21.16
CA GLU A 288 3.20 5.83 22.11
C GLU A 288 2.41 4.72 21.39
N PRO A 289 2.48 3.45 21.86
CA PRO A 289 1.80 2.33 21.19
C PRO A 289 0.28 2.51 21.05
N GLU A 290 -0.34 3.20 22.00
CA GLU A 290 -1.77 3.52 22.00
C GLU A 290 -2.15 4.46 20.83
N ILE A 291 -1.25 5.37 20.45
CA ILE A 291 -1.44 6.34 19.37
C ILE A 291 -0.99 5.74 18.04
N THR A 292 0.22 5.17 17.99
CA THR A 292 0.79 4.60 16.77
C THR A 292 0.08 3.30 16.35
N GLY A 293 -0.52 2.62 17.32
CA GLY A 293 -1.17 1.32 17.14
C GLY A 293 -0.22 0.16 16.87
N LYS A 294 1.08 0.33 17.14
CA LYS A 294 2.11 -0.70 17.05
C LYS A 294 3.17 -0.52 18.15
N ILE A 295 3.76 -1.62 18.58
CA ILE A 295 4.98 -1.62 19.39
C ILE A 295 6.15 -1.51 18.43
N GLY A 296 7.08 -0.57 18.68
CA GLY A 296 8.27 -0.41 17.86
C GLY A 296 9.29 -1.50 18.12
N THR A 297 9.85 -2.05 17.04
CA THR A 297 10.80 -3.17 17.08
C THR A 297 12.10 -2.90 16.32
N ASP A 298 12.28 -1.72 15.77
CA ASP A 298 13.40 -1.38 14.88
C ASP A 298 14.78 -1.60 15.53
N ILE A 299 14.92 -1.39 16.85
CA ILE A 299 16.17 -1.61 17.60
C ILE A 299 16.45 -3.11 17.75
N GLU A 300 15.45 -3.88 18.19
CA GLU A 300 15.59 -5.31 18.43
C GLU A 300 15.75 -6.11 17.13
N ASP A 301 15.10 -5.66 16.07
CA ASP A 301 15.22 -6.24 14.72
C ASP A 301 16.55 -5.86 14.03
N GLY A 302 17.33 -4.94 14.59
CA GLY A 302 18.59 -4.49 14.02
C GLY A 302 18.42 -3.75 12.70
N LYS A 303 17.32 -3.03 12.54
CA LYS A 303 17.00 -2.30 11.31
C LYS A 303 17.95 -1.13 11.09
N CYS A 304 18.40 -0.94 9.85
CA CYS A 304 19.12 0.28 9.45
C CYS A 304 18.11 1.46 9.41
N SER A 305 17.79 2.00 10.59
CA SER A 305 16.89 3.14 10.76
C SER A 305 17.67 4.46 10.72
N TRP A 306 16.95 5.56 10.47
CA TRP A 306 17.54 6.90 10.52
C TRP A 306 18.20 7.21 11.86
N LEU A 307 17.53 6.84 12.97
CA LEU A 307 18.05 7.04 14.32
C LEU A 307 19.37 6.29 14.55
N ALA A 308 19.46 5.04 14.09
CA ALA A 308 20.67 4.26 14.20
C ALA A 308 21.85 4.86 13.42
N VAL A 309 21.59 5.30 12.17
CA VAL A 309 22.61 5.91 11.32
C VAL A 309 23.11 7.24 11.91
N VAL A 310 22.19 8.11 12.33
CA VAL A 310 22.56 9.41 12.95
C VAL A 310 23.29 9.21 14.27
N ALA A 311 22.87 8.22 15.09
CA ALA A 311 23.56 7.89 16.31
C ALA A 311 25.00 7.46 16.04
N LEU A 312 25.22 6.56 15.09
CA LEU A 312 26.57 6.06 14.73
C LEU A 312 27.50 7.16 14.19
N GLN A 313 26.96 8.17 13.50
CA GLN A 313 27.71 9.31 13.01
C GLN A 313 28.17 10.25 14.14
N ARG A 314 27.44 10.26 15.27
CA ARG A 314 27.67 11.21 16.37
C ARG A 314 28.24 10.58 17.62
N ALA A 315 28.22 9.25 17.73
CA ALA A 315 28.60 8.49 18.91
C ALA A 315 30.10 8.66 19.21
N THR A 316 30.42 8.86 20.48
CA THR A 316 31.77 8.67 21.01
C THR A 316 32.20 7.21 20.87
N PRO A 317 33.50 6.88 20.95
CA PRO A 317 33.97 5.50 20.90
C PRO A 317 33.28 4.57 21.91
N SER A 318 33.04 5.05 23.15
CA SER A 318 32.36 4.30 24.19
C SER A 318 30.86 4.06 23.88
N GLN A 319 30.16 5.08 23.37
CA GLN A 319 28.77 4.94 22.94
C GLN A 319 28.64 4.02 21.73
N ARG A 320 29.60 4.09 20.78
CA ARG A 320 29.64 3.20 19.64
C ARG A 320 29.82 1.74 20.07
N ALA A 321 30.73 1.47 20.98
CA ALA A 321 30.94 0.14 21.52
C ALA A 321 29.68 -0.41 22.20
N LEU A 322 28.92 0.45 22.90
CA LEU A 322 27.66 0.06 23.53
C LEU A 322 26.60 -0.25 22.47
N LEU A 323 26.47 0.57 21.42
CA LEU A 323 25.57 0.29 20.30
C LEU A 323 25.92 -1.05 19.64
N GLU A 324 27.20 -1.36 19.42
CA GLU A 324 27.65 -2.63 18.83
C GLU A 324 27.32 -3.86 19.70
N GLN A 325 27.24 -3.68 21.03
CA GLN A 325 26.89 -4.73 21.98
C GLN A 325 25.39 -4.94 22.14
N CYS A 326 24.59 -3.89 21.93
CA CYS A 326 23.17 -3.88 22.31
C CYS A 326 22.20 -3.85 21.13
N TYR A 327 22.62 -3.33 19.96
CA TYR A 327 21.71 -3.17 18.80
C TYR A 327 21.44 -4.51 18.11
N GLY A 328 20.17 -4.78 17.77
CA GLY A 328 19.76 -5.98 17.06
C GLY A 328 19.53 -7.19 17.98
N TYR A 329 19.23 -6.96 19.23
CA TYR A 329 18.91 -8.02 20.19
C TYR A 329 17.51 -7.80 20.77
N ASN A 330 16.69 -8.84 20.75
CA ASN A 330 15.40 -8.86 21.43
C ASN A 330 15.61 -9.05 22.93
N ASP A 331 16.10 -8.01 23.59
CA ASP A 331 16.44 -7.94 25.01
C ASP A 331 16.09 -6.53 25.53
N PRO A 332 15.10 -6.42 26.42
CA PRO A 332 14.61 -5.12 26.91
C PRO A 332 15.69 -4.24 27.55
N GLU A 333 16.69 -4.84 28.24
CA GLU A 333 17.79 -4.09 28.85
C GLU A 333 18.71 -3.48 27.79
N LYS A 334 19.00 -4.24 26.74
CA LYS A 334 19.79 -3.76 25.60
C LYS A 334 19.07 -2.70 24.80
N VAL A 335 17.76 -2.87 24.55
CA VAL A 335 16.94 -1.86 23.90
C VAL A 335 16.93 -0.56 24.72
N ALA A 336 16.76 -0.65 26.03
CA ALA A 336 16.81 0.50 26.92
C ALA A 336 18.18 1.20 26.88
N ALA A 337 19.29 0.44 26.86
CA ALA A 337 20.65 1.01 26.74
C ALA A 337 20.85 1.77 25.42
N VAL A 338 20.35 1.25 24.30
CA VAL A 338 20.36 1.96 23.00
C VAL A 338 19.56 3.24 23.07
N LYS A 339 18.32 3.20 23.60
CA LYS A 339 17.47 4.39 23.77
C LYS A 339 18.14 5.44 24.64
N GLN A 340 18.88 5.04 25.68
CA GLN A 340 19.64 5.96 26.51
C GLN A 340 20.76 6.66 25.72
N VAL A 341 21.48 5.95 24.86
CA VAL A 341 22.47 6.57 23.95
C VAL A 341 21.81 7.56 23.02
N TYR A 342 20.63 7.25 22.44
CA TYR A 342 19.90 8.16 21.59
C TYR A 342 19.49 9.47 22.34
N GLN A 343 19.07 9.36 23.59
CA GLN A 343 18.80 10.52 24.44
C GLN A 343 20.05 11.35 24.72
N GLN A 344 21.17 10.72 25.10
CA GLN A 344 22.43 11.40 25.33
C GLN A 344 22.96 12.16 24.11
N LEU A 345 22.71 11.63 22.91
CA LEU A 345 23.06 12.27 21.64
C LEU A 345 22.07 13.36 21.20
N GLY A 346 20.96 13.54 21.92
CA GLY A 346 19.93 14.53 21.61
C GLY A 346 19.16 14.22 20.31
N LEU A 347 18.95 12.95 19.98
CA LEU A 347 18.28 12.57 18.72
C LEU A 347 16.87 13.12 18.57
N PRO A 348 16.04 13.24 19.64
CA PRO A 348 14.73 13.88 19.51
C PRO A 348 14.81 15.33 19.01
N GLN A 349 15.75 16.12 19.50
CA GLN A 349 15.96 17.51 19.07
C GLN A 349 16.51 17.59 17.65
N ILE A 350 17.37 16.65 17.27
CA ILE A 350 17.90 16.55 15.91
C ILE A 350 16.76 16.18 14.94
N TYR A 351 15.87 15.27 15.33
CA TYR A 351 14.69 14.92 14.55
C TYR A 351 13.75 16.11 14.37
N SER A 352 13.42 16.84 15.45
CA SER A 352 12.52 18.01 15.34
C SER A 352 13.05 19.06 14.35
N ARG A 353 14.36 19.29 14.34
CA ARG A 353 14.98 20.17 13.35
C ARG A 353 14.91 19.60 11.94
N TYR A 354 15.22 18.31 11.77
CA TYR A 354 15.12 17.64 10.48
C TYR A 354 13.70 17.70 9.92
N GLU A 355 12.69 17.51 10.76
CA GLU A 355 11.28 17.58 10.37
C GLU A 355 10.91 18.95 9.80
N GLU A 356 11.32 20.02 10.48
CA GLU A 356 11.05 21.39 10.05
C GLU A 356 11.83 21.76 8.78
N ASP A 357 13.12 21.44 8.72
CA ASP A 357 13.97 21.68 7.55
C ASP A 357 13.44 20.94 6.32
N SER A 358 13.01 19.68 6.48
CA SER A 358 12.43 18.87 5.40
C SER A 358 11.09 19.43 4.89
N TYR A 359 10.22 19.87 5.80
CA TYR A 359 8.96 20.51 5.42
C TYR A 359 9.20 21.77 4.59
N ASN A 360 10.12 22.63 5.04
CA ASN A 360 10.45 23.87 4.35
C ASN A 360 11.08 23.60 2.97
N LEU A 361 11.99 22.65 2.87
CA LEU A 361 12.63 22.25 1.62
C LEU A 361 11.59 21.72 0.61
N ILE A 362 10.77 20.76 1.02
CA ILE A 362 9.72 20.17 0.17
C ILE A 362 8.73 21.26 -0.26
N SER A 363 8.31 22.15 0.65
CA SER A 363 7.41 23.26 0.34
C SER A 363 8.02 24.20 -0.71
N THR A 364 9.31 24.47 -0.62
CA THR A 364 10.03 25.29 -1.61
C THR A 364 10.06 24.61 -2.98
N HIS A 365 10.35 23.31 -3.04
CA HIS A 365 10.34 22.54 -4.29
C HIS A 365 8.94 22.48 -4.92
N ILE A 366 7.89 22.35 -4.12
CA ILE A 366 6.50 22.42 -4.62
C ILE A 366 6.23 23.80 -5.24
N GLN A 367 6.63 24.90 -4.59
CA GLN A 367 6.41 26.25 -5.10
C GLN A 367 7.17 26.53 -6.39
N GLN A 368 8.32 25.88 -6.60
CA GLN A 368 9.12 25.99 -7.83
C GLN A 368 8.57 25.16 -8.99
N LEU A 369 7.63 24.24 -8.73
CA LEU A 369 7.03 23.41 -9.77
C LEU A 369 6.21 24.26 -10.74
N SER A 370 6.40 24.06 -12.04
CA SER A 370 5.62 24.73 -13.06
C SER A 370 4.18 24.19 -13.12
N THR A 371 3.21 25.07 -12.93
CA THR A 371 1.76 24.73 -13.01
C THR A 371 1.19 24.84 -14.41
N THR A 372 1.97 25.32 -15.39
CA THR A 372 1.47 25.67 -16.74
C THR A 372 0.97 24.47 -17.54
N ARG A 373 1.26 23.25 -17.12
CA ARG A 373 0.92 21.99 -17.82
C ARG A 373 -0.03 21.07 -17.04
N GLY A 374 -0.86 21.65 -16.16
CA GLY A 374 -1.96 20.95 -15.49
C GLY A 374 -1.60 20.26 -14.18
N LEU A 375 -0.36 20.35 -13.73
CA LEU A 375 0.05 19.83 -12.42
C LEU A 375 -0.07 20.93 -11.36
N HIS A 376 -0.94 20.73 -10.36
CA HIS A 376 -1.26 21.75 -9.36
C HIS A 376 -0.45 21.55 -8.08
N HIS A 377 0.08 22.63 -7.51
CA HIS A 377 0.76 22.64 -6.20
C HIS A 377 -0.11 22.04 -5.09
N GLU A 378 -1.44 22.24 -5.16
CA GLU A 378 -2.42 21.75 -4.19
C GLU A 378 -2.30 20.23 -3.96
N LEU A 379 -2.05 19.46 -5.03
CA LEU A 379 -1.86 18.01 -4.95
C LEU A 379 -0.76 17.65 -3.97
N PHE A 380 0.39 18.29 -4.11
CA PHE A 380 1.57 18.02 -3.30
C PHE A 380 1.41 18.54 -1.88
N PHE A 381 0.85 19.73 -1.68
CA PHE A 381 0.58 20.25 -0.34
C PHE A 381 -0.40 19.37 0.42
N LYS A 382 -1.45 18.84 -0.20
CA LYS A 382 -2.38 17.89 0.45
C LYS A 382 -1.69 16.58 0.87
N VAL A 383 -0.69 16.12 0.11
CA VAL A 383 0.11 14.95 0.50
C VAL A 383 1.04 15.32 1.66
N LEU A 384 1.73 16.46 1.58
CA LEU A 384 2.66 16.93 2.60
C LEU A 384 1.96 17.17 3.94
N GLU A 385 0.79 17.82 3.95
CA GLU A 385 -0.02 18.04 5.16
C GLU A 385 -0.42 16.75 5.87
N LYS A 386 -0.68 15.67 5.12
CA LYS A 386 -1.03 14.36 5.71
C LYS A 386 0.14 13.67 6.40
N ILE A 387 1.36 14.02 6.05
CA ILE A 387 2.55 13.40 6.63
C ILE A 387 3.26 14.31 7.63
N TYR A 388 3.06 15.63 7.56
CA TYR A 388 3.70 16.57 8.46
C TYR A 388 3.08 16.50 9.86
N ARG A 389 3.92 16.38 10.90
CA ARG A 389 3.52 16.28 12.31
C ARG A 389 2.45 15.22 12.59
N ARG A 390 2.48 14.10 11.86
CA ARG A 390 1.59 12.98 12.16
C ARG A 390 2.02 12.28 13.46
N GLU A 391 1.05 11.75 14.19
CA GLU A 391 1.28 11.00 15.42
C GLU A 391 1.13 9.48 15.19
N SER A 392 0.56 9.05 14.04
CA SER A 392 0.27 7.64 13.73
C SER A 392 0.29 7.32 12.23
#